data_013ddec15bd09e45ed33d3259703e3e8
#
_entry.id   013ddec15bd09e45ed33d3259703e3e8
#
_cell.length_a   1.000
_cell.length_b   1.000
_cell.length_c   1.000
_cell.angle_alpha   90.00
_cell.angle_beta   90.00
_cell.angle_gamma   90.00
#
_symmetry.space_group_name_H-M   'P 1'
#
loop_
_entity.id
_entity.type
_entity.pdbx_description
1 polymer ?
#
loop_
_entity_poly.entity_id
_entity_poly.type
_entity_poly.pdbx_seq_one_letter_code
_entity_poly.pdbx_strand_id
1 'polypeptide(L)'
;MFYKFARFLMKIVFTIKYKLNIHGNTRLPETPLVICANHINLWDPILLAIIFDRPIRFMAKKELFENKILGFLLYKFGAFPVDRENVNVKTIKDAIKLVKNNEVLGIFPEGTRVKTVSEENMKTGVAMIASRADADVIPVFIKSDYKFRSTVEVFIREKIAISSFEDVSKDIKNKEITKAIYKNIYKVNWWI
;
A
#
# COMPACT_ATOMS: atom_id res chain seq x y z
N MET A 1 12.04 17.35 -6.90
CA MET A 1 11.32 18.09 -7.97
C MET A 1 10.59 17.15 -8.93
N PHE A 2 11.25 16.14 -9.53
CA PHE A 2 10.65 15.18 -10.48
C PHE A 2 9.38 14.47 -9.92
N TYR A 3 9.41 13.89 -8.71
CA TYR A 3 8.27 13.20 -8.10
C TYR A 3 7.01 14.09 -8.01
N LYS A 4 7.16 15.34 -7.56
CA LYS A 4 6.03 16.28 -7.46
C LYS A 4 5.44 16.61 -8.82
N PHE A 5 6.28 16.81 -9.84
CA PHE A 5 5.85 17.05 -11.22
C PHE A 5 5.13 15.84 -11.82
N ALA A 6 5.73 14.67 -11.70
CA ALA A 6 5.13 13.43 -12.20
C ALA A 6 3.80 13.10 -11.51
N ARG A 7 3.72 13.32 -10.19
CA ARG A 7 2.47 13.19 -9.42
C ARG A 7 1.39 14.15 -9.93
N PHE A 8 1.75 15.40 -10.18
CA PHE A 8 0.83 16.41 -10.74
C PHE A 8 0.29 15.96 -12.11
N LEU A 9 1.18 15.53 -13.01
CA LEU A 9 0.80 15.04 -14.34
C LEU A 9 -0.13 13.82 -14.25
N MET A 10 0.23 12.85 -13.39
CA MET A 10 -0.61 11.66 -13.17
C MET A 10 -1.98 11.99 -12.57
N LYS A 11 -2.05 13.02 -11.70
CA LYS A 11 -3.33 13.51 -11.17
C LYS A 11 -4.23 14.03 -12.30
N ILE A 12 -3.69 14.78 -13.26
CA ILE A 12 -4.44 15.24 -14.44
C ILE A 12 -4.93 14.03 -15.26
N VAL A 13 -4.04 13.07 -15.56
CA VAL A 13 -4.41 11.86 -16.31
C VAL A 13 -5.55 11.10 -15.61
N PHE A 14 -5.46 10.94 -14.29
CA PHE A 14 -6.51 10.26 -13.52
C PHE A 14 -7.83 11.01 -13.54
N THR A 15 -7.82 12.35 -13.41
CA THR A 15 -9.03 13.19 -13.43
C THR A 15 -9.72 13.14 -14.79
N ILE A 16 -8.95 13.02 -15.88
CA ILE A 16 -9.51 12.86 -17.23
C ILE A 16 -10.09 11.45 -17.44
N LYS A 17 -9.39 10.42 -16.94
CA LYS A 17 -9.76 9.01 -17.17
C LYS A 17 -10.86 8.50 -16.24
N TYR A 18 -10.93 8.99 -15.01
CA TYR A 18 -11.75 8.44 -13.95
C TYR A 18 -12.43 9.52 -13.11
N LYS A 19 -13.56 9.17 -12.51
CA LYS A 19 -14.18 9.94 -11.44
C LYS A 19 -13.65 9.42 -10.11
N LEU A 20 -12.93 10.26 -9.36
CA LEU A 20 -12.36 9.85 -8.07
C LEU A 20 -13.30 10.25 -6.93
N ASN A 21 -13.76 9.28 -6.16
CA ASN A 21 -14.48 9.47 -4.91
C ASN A 21 -13.60 8.95 -3.77
N ILE A 22 -13.14 9.87 -2.92
CA ILE A 22 -12.22 9.55 -1.82
C ILE A 22 -12.96 9.74 -0.51
N HIS A 23 -13.01 8.69 0.28
CA HIS A 23 -13.63 8.64 1.60
C HIS A 23 -12.54 8.45 2.67
N GLY A 24 -12.44 9.39 3.60
CA GLY A 24 -11.44 9.39 4.67
C GLY A 24 -10.36 10.46 4.48
N ASN A 25 -9.33 10.41 5.32
CA ASN A 25 -8.30 11.45 5.38
C ASN A 25 -7.11 11.11 4.48
N THR A 26 -6.77 11.99 3.55
CA THR A 26 -5.61 11.87 2.66
C THR A 26 -4.33 12.46 3.23
N ARG A 27 -4.43 13.19 4.35
CA ARG A 27 -3.27 13.75 5.03
C ARG A 27 -2.68 12.71 5.98
N LEU A 28 -1.45 12.32 5.72
CA LEU A 28 -0.75 11.29 6.49
C LEU A 28 -0.03 11.89 7.70
N PRO A 29 0.00 11.18 8.84
CA PRO A 29 0.80 11.59 9.99
C PRO A 29 2.30 11.60 9.66
N GLU A 30 3.07 12.43 10.36
CA GLU A 30 4.52 12.53 10.24
C GLU A 30 5.26 11.47 11.07
N THR A 31 4.67 10.31 11.27
CA THR A 31 5.22 9.16 12.00
C THR A 31 5.54 8.02 11.04
N PRO A 32 6.32 7.00 11.45
CA PRO A 32 6.52 5.77 10.70
C PRO A 32 5.18 5.15 10.30
N LEU A 33 5.00 4.84 9.01
CA LEU A 33 3.70 4.48 8.49
C LEU A 33 3.78 3.46 7.35
N VAL A 34 2.83 2.53 7.38
CA VAL A 34 2.57 1.60 6.28
C VAL A 34 1.16 1.83 5.73
N ILE A 35 1.03 2.05 4.43
CA ILE A 35 -0.26 2.01 3.73
C ILE A 35 -0.47 0.62 3.19
N CYS A 36 -1.58 0.01 3.56
CA CYS A 36 -1.91 -1.35 3.15
C CYS A 36 -3.24 -1.35 2.37
N ALA A 37 -3.18 -1.64 1.06
CA ALA A 37 -4.34 -1.57 0.18
C ALA A 37 -4.57 -2.88 -0.55
N ASN A 38 -5.83 -3.17 -0.95
CA ASN A 38 -6.11 -4.24 -1.90
C ASN A 38 -5.53 -3.91 -3.29
N HIS A 39 -5.23 -4.95 -4.08
CA HIS A 39 -4.61 -4.80 -5.39
C HIS A 39 -5.46 -5.40 -6.50
N ILE A 40 -6.11 -4.54 -7.27
CA ILE A 40 -7.01 -4.93 -8.37
C ILE A 40 -6.49 -4.51 -9.76
N ASN A 41 -5.63 -3.47 -9.82
CA ASN A 41 -5.15 -2.92 -11.09
C ASN A 41 -3.71 -2.38 -10.99
N LEU A 42 -3.03 -2.30 -12.15
CA LEU A 42 -1.70 -1.66 -12.26
C LEU A 42 -1.73 -0.16 -11.90
N TRP A 43 -2.89 0.47 -11.95
CA TRP A 43 -3.08 1.88 -11.59
C TRP A 43 -3.14 2.12 -10.07
N ASP A 44 -3.36 1.08 -9.24
CA ASP A 44 -3.52 1.24 -7.79
C ASP A 44 -2.33 1.95 -7.11
N PRO A 45 -1.05 1.60 -7.38
CA PRO A 45 0.08 2.30 -6.77
C PRO A 45 0.13 3.78 -7.17
N ILE A 46 -0.21 4.10 -8.41
CA ILE A 46 -0.24 5.47 -8.90
C ILE A 46 -1.39 6.24 -8.27
N LEU A 47 -2.57 5.63 -8.16
CA LEU A 47 -3.71 6.20 -7.46
C LEU A 47 -3.34 6.57 -6.02
N LEU A 48 -2.76 5.66 -5.26
CA LEU A 48 -2.33 5.93 -3.88
C LEU A 48 -1.28 7.04 -3.84
N ALA A 49 -0.31 7.04 -4.76
CA ALA A 49 0.71 8.08 -4.82
C ALA A 49 0.15 9.49 -5.12
N ILE A 50 -0.96 9.62 -5.85
CA ILE A 50 -1.55 10.92 -6.20
C ILE A 50 -2.54 11.45 -5.16
N ILE A 51 -3.18 10.57 -4.38
CA ILE A 51 -4.18 10.98 -3.39
C ILE A 51 -3.58 11.40 -2.05
N PHE A 52 -2.53 10.71 -1.58
CA PHE A 52 -1.88 11.04 -0.32
C PHE A 52 -0.87 12.18 -0.46
N ASP A 53 -0.68 12.98 0.59
CA ASP A 53 0.21 14.15 0.60
C ASP A 53 1.70 13.80 0.73
N ARG A 54 2.04 12.69 1.39
CA ARG A 54 3.42 12.20 1.52
C ARG A 54 3.80 11.23 0.40
N PRO A 55 5.06 11.22 -0.06
CA PRO A 55 5.55 10.22 -1.02
C PRO A 55 5.45 8.81 -0.46
N ILE A 56 4.92 7.88 -1.26
CA ILE A 56 4.79 6.48 -0.90
C ILE A 56 5.82 5.65 -1.68
N ARG A 57 6.55 4.80 -0.97
CA ARG A 57 7.52 3.84 -1.53
C ARG A 57 6.84 2.49 -1.72
N PHE A 58 6.79 1.98 -2.93
CA PHE A 58 6.14 0.70 -3.23
C PHE A 58 7.16 -0.40 -3.48
N MET A 59 6.84 -1.61 -3.00
CA MET A 59 7.52 -2.82 -3.43
C MET A 59 7.00 -3.24 -4.81
N ALA A 60 7.87 -3.26 -5.81
CA ALA A 60 7.50 -3.67 -7.16
C ALA A 60 8.29 -4.92 -7.60
N LYS A 61 7.68 -5.75 -8.45
CA LYS A 61 8.28 -6.99 -8.96
C LYS A 61 9.63 -6.69 -9.62
N LYS A 62 10.71 -7.41 -9.27
CA LYS A 62 12.08 -7.16 -9.73
C LYS A 62 12.19 -7.11 -11.26
N GLU A 63 11.43 -7.96 -11.97
CA GLU A 63 11.46 -8.07 -13.41
C GLU A 63 10.97 -6.78 -14.12
N LEU A 64 10.18 -5.94 -13.43
CA LEU A 64 9.77 -4.64 -13.96
C LEU A 64 10.95 -3.66 -14.07
N PHE A 65 12.02 -3.89 -13.34
CA PHE A 65 13.23 -3.07 -13.35
C PHE A 65 14.24 -3.51 -14.42
N GLU A 66 14.06 -4.66 -15.05
CA GLU A 66 14.87 -5.16 -16.16
C GLU A 66 14.67 -4.30 -17.41
N ASN A 67 13.47 -3.77 -17.61
CA ASN A 67 13.23 -2.75 -18.63
C ASN A 67 13.84 -1.41 -18.18
N LYS A 68 14.84 -0.92 -18.89
CA LYS A 68 15.61 0.29 -18.52
C LYS A 68 14.74 1.53 -18.34
N ILE A 69 13.74 1.74 -19.21
CA ILE A 69 12.86 2.92 -19.16
C ILE A 69 11.89 2.79 -17.97
N LEU A 70 11.21 1.64 -17.88
CA LEU A 70 10.25 1.39 -16.81
C LEU A 70 10.96 1.35 -15.45
N GLY A 71 12.10 0.68 -15.34
CA GLY A 71 12.90 0.62 -14.12
C GLY A 71 13.35 2.00 -13.65
N PHE A 72 13.83 2.84 -14.58
CA PHE A 72 14.18 4.23 -14.26
C PHE A 72 12.98 5.02 -13.72
N LEU A 73 11.81 4.89 -14.34
CA LEU A 73 10.59 5.55 -13.87
C LEU A 73 10.19 5.04 -12.49
N LEU A 74 10.18 3.72 -12.28
CA LEU A 74 9.86 3.11 -10.99
C LEU A 74 10.78 3.62 -9.87
N TYR A 75 12.11 3.67 -10.11
CA TYR A 75 13.06 4.26 -9.14
C TYR A 75 12.77 5.73 -8.87
N LYS A 76 12.44 6.51 -9.89
CA LYS A 76 12.09 7.94 -9.73
C LYS A 76 10.78 8.14 -8.96
N PHE A 77 9.86 7.19 -9.06
CA PHE A 77 8.65 7.16 -8.22
C PHE A 77 8.90 6.56 -6.83
N GLY A 78 10.14 6.17 -6.53
CA GLY A 78 10.52 5.63 -5.24
C GLY A 78 10.12 4.19 -5.01
N ALA A 79 9.73 3.47 -6.07
CA ALA A 79 9.56 2.03 -5.97
C ALA A 79 10.92 1.33 -5.88
N PHE A 80 10.96 0.18 -5.21
CA PHE A 80 12.16 -0.65 -5.12
C PHE A 80 11.84 -2.11 -5.46
N PRO A 81 12.81 -2.84 -6.06
CA PRO A 81 12.58 -4.19 -6.54
C PRO A 81 12.44 -5.19 -5.40
N VAL A 82 11.49 -6.11 -5.56
CA VAL A 82 11.31 -7.26 -4.69
C VAL A 82 11.12 -8.54 -5.51
N ASP A 83 11.81 -9.59 -5.11
CA ASP A 83 11.52 -10.94 -5.57
C ASP A 83 10.30 -11.45 -4.81
N ARG A 84 9.15 -11.53 -5.50
CA ARG A 84 7.88 -11.92 -4.85
C ARG A 84 7.78 -13.42 -4.60
N GLU A 85 8.55 -14.22 -5.32
CA GLU A 85 8.59 -15.69 -5.18
C GLU A 85 9.53 -16.08 -4.03
N ASN A 86 10.64 -15.35 -3.90
CA ASN A 86 11.64 -15.59 -2.88
C ASN A 86 11.92 -14.29 -2.10
N VAL A 87 10.93 -13.86 -1.30
CA VAL A 87 11.11 -12.68 -0.43
C VAL A 87 12.21 -13.00 0.59
N ASN A 88 13.40 -12.47 0.34
CA ASN A 88 14.55 -12.69 1.20
C ASN A 88 14.55 -11.77 2.44
N VAL A 89 15.31 -12.16 3.45
CA VAL A 89 15.45 -11.41 4.71
C VAL A 89 15.96 -9.99 4.47
N LYS A 90 16.79 -9.78 3.44
CA LYS A 90 17.31 -8.46 3.08
C LYS A 90 16.19 -7.51 2.67
N THR A 91 15.26 -7.94 1.80
CA THR A 91 14.12 -7.13 1.38
C THR A 91 13.26 -6.67 2.55
N ILE A 92 13.00 -7.56 3.51
CA ILE A 92 12.25 -7.21 4.72
C ILE A 92 13.03 -6.21 5.59
N LYS A 93 14.34 -6.41 5.77
CA LYS A 93 15.20 -5.47 6.51
C LYS A 93 15.24 -4.08 5.86
N ASP A 94 15.34 -4.02 4.52
CA ASP A 94 15.35 -2.77 3.77
C ASP A 94 14.01 -2.02 3.91
N ALA A 95 12.89 -2.75 3.86
CA ALA A 95 11.56 -2.18 4.08
C ALA A 95 11.41 -1.63 5.52
N ILE A 96 11.85 -2.38 6.54
CA ILE A 96 11.83 -1.92 7.93
C ILE A 96 12.68 -0.66 8.10
N LYS A 97 13.89 -0.63 7.51
CA LYS A 97 14.78 0.54 7.56
C LYS A 97 14.14 1.77 6.92
N LEU A 98 13.49 1.60 5.77
CA LEU A 98 12.76 2.65 5.06
C LEU A 98 11.70 3.28 5.98
N VAL A 99 10.87 2.45 6.60
CA VAL A 99 9.80 2.90 7.49
C VAL A 99 10.36 3.58 8.74
N LYS A 100 11.43 3.03 9.35
CA LYS A 100 12.11 3.66 10.50
C LYS A 100 12.75 5.01 10.17
N ASN A 101 13.12 5.24 8.92
CA ASN A 101 13.58 6.54 8.43
C ASN A 101 12.43 7.51 8.14
N ASN A 102 11.23 7.22 8.65
CA ASN A 102 10.02 8.02 8.48
C ASN A 102 9.57 8.17 7.01
N GLU A 103 9.91 7.21 6.16
CA GLU A 103 9.32 7.12 4.83
C GLU A 103 8.03 6.28 4.88
N VAL A 104 7.07 6.59 4.01
CA VAL A 104 5.81 5.85 3.94
C VAL A 104 5.98 4.65 3.00
N LEU A 105 5.70 3.46 3.51
CA LEU A 105 5.73 2.23 2.72
C LEU A 105 4.33 1.85 2.25
N GLY A 106 4.16 1.62 0.94
CA GLY A 106 2.93 1.08 0.36
C GLY A 106 3.07 -0.42 0.08
N ILE A 107 2.15 -1.22 0.60
CA ILE A 107 2.13 -2.67 0.42
C ILE A 107 0.74 -3.12 -0.02
N PHE A 108 0.72 -4.07 -0.96
CA PHE A 108 -0.46 -4.85 -1.33
C PHE A 108 -0.29 -6.24 -0.71
N PRO A 109 -1.06 -6.57 0.35
CA PRO A 109 -0.79 -7.76 1.17
C PRO A 109 -1.05 -9.07 0.44
N GLU A 110 -1.84 -9.07 -0.63
CA GLU A 110 -2.06 -10.25 -1.47
C GLU A 110 -0.79 -10.64 -2.27
N GLY A 111 0.14 -9.70 -2.42
CA GLY A 111 1.38 -9.89 -3.18
C GLY A 111 1.21 -9.99 -4.69
N THR A 112 -0.03 -10.08 -5.17
CA THR A 112 -0.43 -10.09 -6.59
C THR A 112 -1.79 -9.46 -6.75
N ARG A 113 -2.21 -9.19 -7.98
CA ARG A 113 -3.58 -8.75 -8.26
C ARG A 113 -4.54 -9.92 -8.13
N VAL A 114 -5.57 -9.76 -7.30
CA VAL A 114 -6.57 -10.81 -7.03
C VAL A 114 -7.97 -10.35 -7.38
N LYS A 115 -8.79 -11.27 -7.88
CA LYS A 115 -10.21 -11.04 -8.13
C LYS A 115 -11.06 -11.44 -6.94
N THR A 116 -10.62 -12.43 -6.19
CA THR A 116 -11.32 -12.96 -5.00
C THR A 116 -10.36 -12.88 -3.83
N VAL A 117 -10.84 -12.35 -2.74
CA VAL A 117 -10.01 -12.12 -1.54
C VAL A 117 -10.49 -13.01 -0.42
N SER A 118 -9.53 -13.70 0.21
CA SER A 118 -9.74 -14.40 1.47
C SER A 118 -8.67 -13.97 2.48
N GLU A 119 -8.97 -14.09 3.75
CA GLU A 119 -8.00 -13.79 4.82
C GLU A 119 -6.73 -14.66 4.69
N GLU A 120 -6.90 -15.90 4.25
CA GLU A 120 -5.81 -16.87 4.05
C GLU A 120 -4.81 -16.46 2.95
N ASN A 121 -5.25 -15.67 1.99
CA ASN A 121 -4.41 -15.19 0.89
C ASN A 121 -3.52 -14.00 1.29
N MET A 122 -3.73 -13.42 2.47
CA MET A 122 -2.93 -12.30 2.93
C MET A 122 -1.59 -12.75 3.50
N LYS A 123 -0.52 -12.17 2.96
CA LYS A 123 0.84 -12.42 3.46
C LYS A 123 1.08 -11.65 4.77
N THR A 124 1.67 -12.33 5.75
CA THR A 124 2.02 -11.73 7.06
C THR A 124 3.19 -10.74 7.00
N GLY A 125 3.81 -10.57 5.84
CA GLY A 125 4.97 -9.68 5.67
C GLY A 125 4.70 -8.23 6.03
N VAL A 126 3.49 -7.71 5.77
CA VAL A 126 3.11 -6.34 6.16
C VAL A 126 3.07 -6.20 7.68
N ALA A 127 2.48 -7.16 8.38
CA ALA A 127 2.40 -7.17 9.85
C ALA A 127 3.80 -7.24 10.48
N MET A 128 4.68 -8.07 9.91
CA MET A 128 6.07 -8.19 10.36
C MET A 128 6.84 -6.87 10.19
N ILE A 129 6.69 -6.19 9.06
CA ILE A 129 7.37 -4.91 8.80
C ILE A 129 6.83 -3.85 9.76
N ALA A 130 5.52 -3.70 9.87
CA ALA A 130 4.87 -2.73 10.74
C ALA A 130 5.27 -2.93 12.21
N SER A 131 5.18 -4.16 12.72
CA SER A 131 5.55 -4.51 14.09
C SER A 131 7.04 -4.25 14.40
N ARG A 132 7.95 -4.59 13.47
CA ARG A 132 9.40 -4.38 13.69
C ARG A 132 9.85 -2.94 13.48
N ALA A 133 9.10 -2.16 12.73
CA ALA A 133 9.36 -0.75 12.50
C ALA A 133 8.66 0.16 13.53
N ASP A 134 7.82 -0.40 14.38
CA ASP A 134 6.91 0.33 15.27
C ASP A 134 6.09 1.37 14.49
N ALA A 135 5.45 0.90 13.44
CA ALA A 135 4.77 1.74 12.46
C ALA A 135 3.28 1.43 12.38
N ASP A 136 2.46 2.46 12.51
CA ASP A 136 1.02 2.33 12.32
C ASP A 136 0.69 1.90 10.88
N VAL A 137 -0.48 1.26 10.71
CA VAL A 137 -0.95 0.83 9.39
C VAL A 137 -2.23 1.58 9.03
N ILE A 138 -2.28 2.19 7.85
CA ILE A 138 -3.52 2.73 7.28
C ILE A 138 -4.06 1.75 6.24
N PRO A 139 -5.17 1.07 6.53
CA PRO A 139 -5.84 0.22 5.56
C PRO A 139 -6.59 1.07 4.53
N VAL A 140 -6.50 0.67 3.26
CA VAL A 140 -7.21 1.34 2.16
C VAL A 140 -7.92 0.31 1.31
N PHE A 141 -9.18 0.57 0.98
CA PHE A 141 -9.93 -0.26 0.05
C PHE A 141 -10.20 0.49 -1.24
N ILE A 142 -9.84 -0.11 -2.38
CA ILE A 142 -10.02 0.44 -3.72
C ILE A 142 -11.10 -0.40 -4.43
N LYS A 143 -12.12 0.26 -4.96
CA LYS A 143 -13.19 -0.37 -5.75
C LYS A 143 -13.31 0.36 -7.09
N SER A 144 -13.08 -0.35 -8.18
CA SER A 144 -13.26 0.15 -9.55
C SER A 144 -13.22 -1.00 -10.55
N ASP A 145 -13.81 -0.81 -11.73
CA ASP A 145 -13.55 -1.63 -12.92
C ASP A 145 -12.47 -1.03 -13.83
N TYR A 146 -11.99 0.17 -13.50
CA TYR A 146 -10.99 0.94 -14.25
C TYR A 146 -11.31 1.16 -15.73
N LYS A 147 -12.60 1.16 -16.10
CA LYS A 147 -13.03 1.56 -17.43
C LYS A 147 -12.93 3.07 -17.60
N PHE A 148 -12.82 3.52 -18.82
CA PHE A 148 -12.78 4.95 -19.12
C PHE A 148 -14.03 5.67 -18.57
N ARG A 149 -13.80 6.75 -17.81
CA ARG A 149 -14.82 7.52 -17.07
C ARG A 149 -15.63 6.76 -16.02
N SER A 150 -15.18 5.56 -15.65
CA SER A 150 -15.74 4.87 -14.47
C SER A 150 -15.37 5.58 -13.17
N THR A 151 -16.13 5.28 -12.14
CA THR A 151 -15.84 5.76 -10.79
C THR A 151 -14.79 4.87 -10.14
N VAL A 152 -13.82 5.50 -9.51
CA VAL A 152 -12.85 4.87 -8.61
C VAL A 152 -13.17 5.31 -7.19
N GLU A 153 -13.70 4.40 -6.39
CA GLU A 153 -13.99 4.61 -4.99
C GLU A 153 -12.75 4.22 -4.16
N VAL A 154 -12.31 5.11 -3.30
CA VAL A 154 -11.18 4.87 -2.38
C VAL A 154 -11.64 5.10 -0.96
N PHE A 155 -11.55 4.08 -0.13
CA PHE A 155 -11.94 4.14 1.27
C PHE A 155 -10.70 4.05 2.15
N ILE A 156 -10.28 5.19 2.71
CA ILE A 156 -9.17 5.29 3.65
C ILE A 156 -9.73 5.06 5.04
N ARG A 157 -9.24 4.04 5.73
CA ARG A 157 -9.71 3.64 7.05
C ARG A 157 -8.95 4.32 8.17
N GLU A 158 -9.50 4.23 9.37
CA GLU A 158 -8.79 4.59 10.57
C GLU A 158 -7.50 3.78 10.70
N LYS A 159 -6.47 4.43 11.19
CA LYS A 159 -5.18 3.79 11.38
C LYS A 159 -5.26 2.68 12.43
N ILE A 160 -4.58 1.60 12.17
CA ILE A 160 -4.35 0.51 13.12
C ILE A 160 -3.06 0.86 13.87
N ALA A 161 -3.18 1.20 15.15
CA ALA A 161 -2.02 1.46 16.00
C ALA A 161 -1.31 0.14 16.33
N ILE A 162 -0.02 0.04 16.01
CA ILE A 162 0.75 -1.18 16.30
C ILE A 162 0.95 -1.38 17.81
N SER A 163 0.99 -0.30 18.59
CA SER A 163 1.02 -0.35 20.06
C SER A 163 -0.18 -1.10 20.66
N SER A 164 -1.34 -1.13 20.01
CA SER A 164 -2.50 -1.89 20.50
C SER A 164 -2.29 -3.41 20.52
N PHE A 165 -1.18 -3.90 19.99
CA PHE A 165 -0.81 -5.32 19.98
C PHE A 165 0.39 -5.63 20.89
N GLU A 166 0.80 -4.75 21.80
CA GLU A 166 1.98 -4.97 22.67
C GLU A 166 1.81 -6.18 23.58
N ASP A 167 0.61 -6.37 24.13
CA ASP A 167 0.28 -7.47 25.02
C ASP A 167 0.00 -8.80 24.29
N VAL A 168 0.00 -8.78 22.95
CA VAL A 168 -0.21 -9.99 22.16
C VAL A 168 1.07 -10.83 22.11
N SER A 169 0.96 -12.12 22.42
CA SER A 169 2.05 -13.08 22.35
C SER A 169 2.80 -13.00 20.99
N LYS A 170 4.12 -13.03 21.04
CA LYS A 170 4.98 -12.90 19.83
C LYS A 170 4.65 -13.91 18.74
N ASP A 171 4.21 -15.11 19.12
CA ASP A 171 3.92 -16.21 18.19
C ASP A 171 2.71 -15.92 17.30
N ILE A 172 1.70 -15.19 17.83
CA ILE A 172 0.47 -14.89 17.12
C ILE A 172 0.34 -13.42 16.69
N LYS A 173 1.20 -12.53 17.20
CA LYS A 173 1.14 -11.08 16.97
C LYS A 173 0.98 -10.72 15.49
N ASN A 174 1.84 -11.24 14.64
CA ASN A 174 1.78 -10.96 13.19
C ASN A 174 0.48 -11.47 12.55
N LYS A 175 -0.07 -12.59 13.02
CA LYS A 175 -1.35 -13.13 12.55
C LYS A 175 -2.51 -12.22 12.95
N GLU A 176 -2.54 -11.77 14.19
CA GLU A 176 -3.60 -10.86 14.67
C GLU A 176 -3.56 -9.49 13.98
N ILE A 177 -2.36 -8.92 13.76
CA ILE A 177 -2.20 -7.70 12.97
C ILE A 177 -2.69 -7.91 11.53
N THR A 178 -2.33 -9.04 10.88
CA THR A 178 -2.78 -9.36 9.52
C THR A 178 -4.30 -9.47 9.44
N LYS A 179 -4.91 -10.13 10.42
CA LYS A 179 -6.37 -10.26 10.54
C LYS A 179 -7.06 -8.91 10.73
N ALA A 180 -6.46 -8.03 11.56
CA ALA A 180 -6.98 -6.68 11.76
C ALA A 180 -6.90 -5.86 10.46
N ILE A 181 -5.79 -5.96 9.71
CA ILE A 181 -5.62 -5.31 8.42
C ILE A 181 -6.69 -5.81 7.43
N TYR A 182 -6.85 -7.14 7.30
CA TYR A 182 -7.86 -7.74 6.43
C TYR A 182 -9.26 -7.22 6.75
N LYS A 183 -9.69 -7.34 8.02
CA LYS A 183 -10.99 -6.86 8.47
C LYS A 183 -11.22 -5.38 8.14
N ASN A 184 -10.19 -4.54 8.27
CA ASN A 184 -10.32 -3.12 7.99
C ASN A 184 -10.31 -2.79 6.49
N ILE A 185 -9.54 -3.48 5.67
CA ILE A 185 -9.61 -3.32 4.21
C ILE A 185 -10.97 -3.78 3.70
N TYR A 186 -11.42 -4.98 4.09
CA TYR A 186 -12.61 -5.65 3.55
C TYR A 186 -13.83 -5.58 4.46
N LYS A 187 -13.97 -4.53 5.31
CA LYS A 187 -15.19 -4.32 6.10
C LYS A 187 -16.44 -4.36 5.21
N VAL A 188 -17.31 -5.32 5.45
CA VAL A 188 -18.46 -5.66 4.59
C VAL A 188 -19.62 -4.64 4.70
N ASN A 189 -19.57 -3.67 5.63
CA ASN A 189 -20.70 -2.77 5.95
C ASN A 189 -20.80 -1.53 5.05
N TRP A 190 -20.72 -1.69 3.72
CA TRP A 190 -20.77 -0.57 2.76
C TRP A 190 -22.02 -0.53 1.89
N TRP A 191 -23.06 -1.30 2.21
CA TRP A 191 -24.28 -1.40 1.43
C TRP A 191 -25.53 -0.96 2.21
N ILE A 192 -25.38 -0.01 3.13
CA ILE A 192 -26.52 0.68 3.73
C ILE A 192 -26.41 2.16 3.38
#